data_2f362fbf8672764399f1865b5f609fac
#
_entry.id   2f362fbf8672764399f1865b5f609fac
#
_cell.length_a   1.000
_cell.length_b   1.000
_cell.length_c   1.000
_cell.angle_alpha   90.00
_cell.angle_beta   90.00
_cell.angle_gamma   90.00
#
_symmetry.space_group_name_H-M   'P 1'
#
loop_
_entity.id
_entity.type
_entity.pdbx_description
1 polymer ?
#
loop_
_entity_poly.entity_id
_entity_poly.type
_entity_poly.pdbx_seq_one_letter_code
_entity_poly.pdbx_strand_id
1 'polypeptide(L)' 'GDKDLRPETVFRDDHFTYIRFGKRWKDIELPTAYVVVDGIDELVNTRVQGQTYIIESTRPLITLKSGESFLCIEYEGEA' A
#
# COMPACT_ATOMS: atom_id res chain seq x y z
N GLY A 1 1.78 -12.49 -3.95
CA GLY A 1 0.68 -11.56 -4.03
C GLY A 1 -0.07 -11.67 -5.32
N ASP A 2 -1.12 -10.92 -5.42
CA ASP A 2 -2.00 -10.94 -6.56
C ASP A 2 -1.50 -9.96 -7.62
N LYS A 3 -1.51 -10.39 -8.89
CA LYS A 3 -1.04 -9.52 -9.96
C LYS A 3 -1.87 -8.24 -10.08
N ASP A 4 -3.16 -8.34 -9.76
CA ASP A 4 -4.05 -7.18 -9.89
C ASP A 4 -3.74 -6.10 -8.88
N LEU A 5 -3.06 -6.43 -7.80
CA LEU A 5 -2.68 -5.46 -6.80
C LEU A 5 -1.23 -4.99 -6.93
N ARG A 6 -0.50 -5.51 -7.92
CA ARG A 6 0.91 -5.16 -8.06
C ARG A 6 1.04 -3.68 -8.43
N PRO A 7 1.72 -2.89 -7.63
CA PRO A 7 1.89 -1.47 -7.95
C PRO A 7 2.97 -1.26 -8.99
N GLU A 8 2.85 -0.13 -9.67
CA GLU A 8 3.86 0.29 -10.62
C GLU A 8 5.06 0.90 -9.92
N THR A 9 4.78 1.67 -8.87
CA THR A 9 5.81 2.37 -8.13
C THR A 9 5.40 2.48 -6.67
N VAL A 10 6.37 2.30 -5.78
CA VAL A 10 6.17 2.51 -4.34
C VAL A 10 7.27 3.42 -3.85
N PHE A 11 6.90 4.50 -3.15
CA PHE A 11 7.90 5.39 -2.55
C PHE A 11 7.32 5.98 -1.27
N ARG A 12 8.16 6.58 -0.46
CA ARG A 12 7.70 7.20 0.77
C ARG A 12 8.48 8.49 1.05
N ASP A 13 7.86 9.35 1.85
CA ASP A 13 8.54 10.52 2.39
C ASP A 13 8.64 10.36 3.91
N ASP A 14 8.73 11.46 4.64
CA ASP A 14 8.90 11.40 6.09
C ASP A 14 7.62 10.97 6.82
N HIS A 15 6.48 11.03 6.17
CA HIS A 15 5.19 10.82 6.85
C HIS A 15 4.28 9.81 6.18
N PHE A 16 4.44 9.58 4.89
CA PHE A 16 3.48 8.78 4.12
C PHE A 16 4.19 7.80 3.20
N THR A 17 3.47 6.74 2.86
CA THR A 17 3.87 5.81 1.81
C THR A 17 2.93 6.00 0.64
N TYR A 18 3.49 6.10 -0.56
CA TYR A 18 2.74 6.38 -1.78
C TYR A 18 2.84 5.18 -2.72
N ILE A 19 1.70 4.75 -3.23
CA ILE A 19 1.63 3.62 -4.13
C ILE A 19 0.92 4.04 -5.40
N ARG A 20 1.59 3.91 -6.54
CA ARG A 20 0.98 4.20 -7.82
C ARG A 20 0.70 2.89 -8.53
N PHE A 21 -0.53 2.70 -8.94
CA PHE A 21 -0.94 1.51 -9.66
C PHE A 21 -0.94 1.68 -11.17
N GLY A 22 -0.72 2.90 -11.64
CA GLY A 22 -0.61 3.16 -13.07
C GLY A 22 -1.93 2.99 -13.79
N LYS A 23 -1.85 2.49 -15.01
CA LYS A 23 -3.02 2.38 -15.87
C LYS A 23 -4.08 1.42 -15.32
N ARG A 24 -3.69 0.52 -14.46
CA ARG A 24 -4.60 -0.48 -13.93
C ARG A 24 -5.44 0.05 -12.78
N TRP A 25 -5.23 1.29 -12.42
CA TRP A 25 -5.92 1.92 -11.30
C TRP A 25 -7.44 1.80 -11.38
N LYS A 26 -7.97 1.95 -12.60
CA LYS A 26 -9.42 1.93 -12.79
C LYS A 26 -10.01 0.53 -12.68
N ASP A 27 -9.18 -0.48 -12.83
CA ASP A 27 -9.65 -1.86 -12.90
C ASP A 27 -9.52 -2.59 -11.58
N ILE A 28 -8.96 -1.97 -10.57
CA ILE A 28 -8.79 -2.63 -9.29
C ILE A 28 -9.74 -2.03 -8.26
N GLU A 29 -10.12 -2.88 -7.32
CA GLU A 29 -10.88 -2.43 -6.18
C GLU A 29 -9.89 -1.82 -5.18
N LEU A 30 -10.25 -0.68 -4.61
CA LEU A 30 -9.35 -0.01 -3.68
C LEU A 30 -9.06 -0.90 -2.49
N PRO A 31 -7.78 -1.16 -2.21
CA PRO A 31 -7.43 -2.03 -1.10
C PRO A 31 -7.51 -1.31 0.23
N THR A 32 -7.58 -2.11 1.29
CA THR A 32 -7.43 -1.63 2.65
C THR A 32 -6.00 -1.88 3.06
N ALA A 33 -5.40 -0.90 3.72
CA ALA A 33 -3.99 -0.99 4.11
C ALA A 33 -3.86 -1.30 5.59
N TYR A 34 -2.91 -2.16 5.89
CA TYR A 34 -2.57 -2.54 7.26
C TYR A 34 -1.08 -2.43 7.44
N VAL A 35 -0.65 -2.04 8.63
CA VAL A 35 0.77 -2.07 8.99
C VAL A 35 0.95 -3.10 10.09
N VAL A 36 2.15 -3.66 10.17
CA VAL A 36 2.44 -4.65 11.19
C VAL A 36 3.12 -3.96 12.36
N VAL A 37 2.48 -4.04 13.53
CA VAL A 37 3.02 -3.48 14.76
C VAL A 37 3.07 -4.59 15.80
N ASP A 38 4.26 -4.94 16.23
CA ASP A 38 4.47 -6.01 17.22
C ASP A 38 3.83 -7.33 16.76
N GLY A 39 3.94 -7.62 15.46
CA GLY A 39 3.42 -8.86 14.92
C GLY A 39 1.93 -8.88 14.66
N ILE A 40 1.27 -7.74 14.83
CA ILE A 40 -0.18 -7.64 14.65
C ILE A 40 -0.49 -6.65 13.54
N ASP A 41 -1.42 -7.03 12.67
CA ASP A 41 -1.88 -6.14 11.60
C ASP A 41 -2.78 -5.07 12.20
N GLU A 42 -2.47 -3.81 11.91
CA GLU A 42 -3.29 -2.69 12.36
C GLU A 42 -3.74 -1.89 11.15
N LEU A 43 -5.03 -1.58 11.13
CA LEU A 43 -5.61 -0.77 10.08
C LEU A 43 -4.99 0.62 10.09
N VAL A 44 -4.67 1.13 8.91
CA VAL A 44 -4.08 2.46 8.82
C VAL A 44 -4.90 3.30 7.85
N ASN A 45 -4.97 4.60 8.11
CA ASN A 45 -5.72 5.52 7.28
C ASN A 45 -5.07 5.66 5.91
N THR A 46 -5.92 5.79 4.90
CA THR A 46 -5.45 5.94 3.53
C THR A 46 -6.30 7.00 2.84
N ARG A 47 -5.79 7.49 1.71
CA ARG A 47 -6.55 8.39 0.86
C ARG A 47 -6.05 8.23 -0.56
N VAL A 48 -6.83 8.75 -1.51
CA VAL A 48 -6.52 8.65 -2.92
C VAL A 48 -6.34 10.05 -3.48
N GLN A 49 -5.29 10.21 -4.28
CA GLN A 49 -5.06 11.47 -4.97
C GLN A 49 -4.60 11.13 -6.38
N GLY A 50 -5.50 11.37 -7.35
CA GLY A 50 -5.24 10.96 -8.72
C GLY A 50 -5.12 9.45 -8.80
N GLN A 51 -4.01 8.97 -9.33
CA GLN A 51 -3.75 7.53 -9.42
C GLN A 51 -2.83 7.05 -8.32
N THR A 52 -2.70 7.83 -7.27
CA THR A 52 -1.81 7.51 -6.17
C THR A 52 -2.62 7.16 -4.93
N TYR A 53 -2.28 6.05 -4.32
CA TYR A 53 -2.88 5.59 -3.09
C TYR A 53 -1.91 5.97 -1.96
N ILE A 54 -2.38 6.76 -1.02
CA ILE A 54 -1.52 7.33 0.01
C ILE A 54 -1.84 6.66 1.34
N ILE A 55 -0.83 6.08 1.94
CA ILE A 55 -0.96 5.39 3.22
C ILE A 55 -0.30 6.23 4.29
N GLU A 56 -1.03 6.52 5.35
CA GLU A 56 -0.53 7.42 6.41
C GLU A 56 0.34 6.66 7.39
N SER A 57 1.42 6.10 6.87
CA SER A 57 2.38 5.36 7.66
C SER A 57 3.68 5.26 6.88
N THR A 58 4.79 5.23 7.60
CA THR A 58 6.10 4.97 7.00
C THR A 58 6.71 3.68 7.53
N ARG A 59 5.88 2.81 8.10
CA ARG A 59 6.37 1.51 8.53
C ARG A 59 6.82 0.69 7.34
N PRO A 60 7.88 -0.09 7.49
CA PRO A 60 8.45 -0.81 6.35
C PRO A 60 7.59 -1.96 5.82
N LEU A 61 6.70 -2.51 6.64
CA LEU A 61 5.91 -3.65 6.20
C LEU A 61 4.44 -3.25 6.17
N ILE A 62 3.87 -3.29 4.97
CA ILE A 62 2.49 -2.87 4.74
C ILE A 62 1.78 -3.98 3.97
N THR A 63 0.58 -4.32 4.40
CA THR A 63 -0.26 -5.31 3.72
C THR A 63 -1.44 -4.60 3.10
N LEU A 64 -1.68 -4.84 1.83
CA LEU A 64 -2.86 -4.35 1.13
C LEU A 64 -3.80 -5.51 0.88
N LYS A 65 -5.07 -5.33 1.20
CA LYS A 65 -6.08 -6.37 0.98
C LYS A 65 -7.25 -5.81 0.21
N SER A 66 -7.71 -6.55 -0.77
CA SER A 66 -8.86 -6.18 -1.59
C SER A 66 -9.62 -7.45 -1.91
N GLY A 67 -10.79 -7.63 -1.27
CA GLY A 67 -11.52 -8.87 -1.42
C GLY A 67 -10.68 -10.04 -0.96
N GLU A 68 -10.46 -11.01 -1.86
CA GLU A 68 -9.64 -12.18 -1.55
C GLU A 68 -8.19 -11.99 -1.98
N SER A 69 -7.89 -10.85 -2.57
CA SER A 69 -6.55 -10.55 -3.05
C SER A 69 -5.76 -9.81 -1.98
N PHE A 70 -4.47 -10.04 -1.94
CA PHE A 70 -3.63 -9.30 -1.01
C PHE A 70 -2.25 -9.12 -1.59
N LEU A 71 -1.55 -8.12 -1.08
CA LEU A 71 -0.17 -7.83 -1.46
C LEU A 71 0.58 -7.35 -0.24
N CYS A 72 1.73 -7.95 0.01
CA CYS A 72 2.61 -7.49 1.07
C CYS A 72 3.71 -6.66 0.46
N ILE A 73 3.93 -5.48 1.01
CA ILE A 73 4.97 -4.58 0.54
C ILE A 73 5.96 -4.40 1.68
N GLU A 74 7.21 -4.73 1.40
CA GLU A 74 8.27 -4.52 2.36
C GLU A 74 9.21 -3.46 1.80
N TYR A 75 9.26 -2.32 2.47
CA TYR A 75 10.10 -1.23 2.02
C TYR A 75 11.51 -1.44 2.54
N GLU A 76 12.46 -1.56 1.63
CA GLU A 76 13.85 -1.76 1.98
C GLU A 76 14.69 -0.52 1.68
N GLY A 77 14.04 0.62 1.66
CA GLY A 77 14.77 1.85 1.38
C GLY A 77 15.72 2.22 2.50
N GLU A 78 16.36 3.33 2.28
CA GLU A 78 17.32 3.82 3.22
C GLU A 78 16.71 4.14 4.56
N ALA A 79 17.41 3.79 5.57
CA ALA A 79 17.01 4.19 6.91
C ALA A 79 17.31 5.67 7.10
#